data_eea4b59c51b5c2d88d611e43dcf16558
#
_entry.id   eea4b59c51b5c2d88d611e43dcf16558
#
_cell.length_a   1.000
_cell.length_b   1.000
_cell.length_c   1.000
_cell.angle_alpha   90.00
_cell.angle_beta   90.00
_cell.angle_gamma   90.00
#
_symmetry.space_group_name_H-M   'P 1'
#
loop_
_entity.id
_entity.type
_entity.pdbx_description
1 polymer ?
#
loop_
_entity_poly.entity_id
_entity_poly.type
_entity_poly.pdbx_seq_one_letter_code
_entity_poly.pdbx_strand_id
1 'polypeptide(L)'
;MAIYRNVQLAFWTDSKVEDDFTPEDKYFYMYLLTNPQTNICGCYEVNFSQMARHTGYSKDTIVRLLERFDKVHNVIKYDSNTKEILILRWYKYNWNKSEKVLAGVLSAAKRIKSEKFRKYVNDIIDSIRSGTPLLDHNIEETSDTNLPDNANEKENNTVYMNVIDYLNKRCNTKYRYNTQATKRHIHARIEDGYKESDFYEVIDKKAGEWLGTDMEKYLRPETLFGTKFENYLNQNIVPNKNFSKGTIDWDNV
;
A
#
# COMPACT_ATOMS: atom_id res chain seq x y z
N MET A 1 31.66 -1.76 11.81
CA MET A 1 30.26 -1.55 12.24
C MET A 1 29.99 -0.07 12.22
N ALA A 2 28.85 0.40 11.69
CA ALA A 2 28.51 1.82 11.74
C ALA A 2 28.25 2.24 13.19
N ILE A 3 28.75 3.42 13.59
CA ILE A 3 28.57 3.94 14.95
C ILE A 3 27.23 4.67 15.10
N TYR A 4 26.67 5.16 13.99
CA TYR A 4 25.39 5.87 13.93
C TYR A 4 24.67 5.64 12.61
N ARG A 5 23.39 5.94 12.56
CA ARG A 5 22.58 6.01 11.35
C ARG A 5 21.91 7.37 11.27
N ASN A 6 22.01 8.00 10.11
CA ASN A 6 21.33 9.25 9.83
C ASN A 6 19.85 8.95 9.50
N VAL A 7 18.96 9.69 10.14
CA VAL A 7 17.54 9.75 9.76
C VAL A 7 17.29 11.15 9.20
N GLN A 8 16.74 11.22 8.00
CA GLN A 8 16.44 12.50 7.38
C GLN A 8 15.29 13.20 8.10
N LEU A 9 15.32 14.52 8.18
CA LEU A 9 14.23 15.32 8.75
C LEU A 9 12.90 15.10 8.01
N ALA A 10 12.99 14.77 6.71
CA ALA A 10 11.85 14.38 5.89
C ALA A 10 11.04 13.19 6.44
N PHE A 11 11.59 12.41 7.38
CA PHE A 11 10.83 11.38 8.10
C PHE A 11 9.56 11.96 8.77
N TRP A 12 9.66 13.14 9.37
CA TRP A 12 8.56 13.76 10.11
C TRP A 12 7.55 14.47 9.22
N THR A 13 7.93 14.81 7.98
CA THR A 13 7.09 15.49 6.99
C THR A 13 6.66 14.57 5.84
N ASP A 14 6.99 13.28 5.92
CA ASP A 14 6.47 12.29 4.99
C ASP A 14 4.98 12.06 5.29
N SER A 15 4.13 12.26 4.29
CA SER A 15 2.67 12.18 4.45
C SER A 15 2.20 10.85 5.05
N LYS A 16 2.87 9.76 4.71
CA LYS A 16 2.53 8.45 5.26
C LYS A 16 2.87 8.34 6.75
N VAL A 17 4.01 8.91 7.16
CA VAL A 17 4.43 8.93 8.57
C VAL A 17 3.58 9.92 9.36
N GLU A 18 3.23 11.06 8.77
CA GLU A 18 2.46 12.12 9.43
C GLU A 18 1.00 11.69 9.63
N ASP A 19 0.35 11.17 8.58
CA ASP A 19 -1.09 10.94 8.54
C ASP A 19 -1.49 9.50 8.94
N ASP A 20 -0.70 8.49 8.54
CA ASP A 20 -1.09 7.08 8.69
C ASP A 20 -0.45 6.41 9.92
N PHE A 21 0.69 6.91 10.44
CA PHE A 21 1.41 6.24 11.52
C PHE A 21 0.95 6.72 12.90
N THR A 22 0.56 5.76 13.74
CA THR A 22 0.38 6.01 15.17
C THR A 22 1.72 6.36 15.84
N PRO A 23 1.74 6.93 17.05
CA PRO A 23 2.98 7.11 17.81
C PRO A 23 3.78 5.80 17.99
N GLU A 24 3.11 4.67 18.19
CA GLU A 24 3.72 3.34 18.24
C GLU A 24 4.39 2.97 16.92
N ASP A 25 3.72 3.25 15.79
CA ASP A 25 4.28 3.00 14.47
C ASP A 25 5.50 3.88 14.20
N LYS A 26 5.44 5.17 14.53
CA LYS A 26 6.56 6.10 14.38
C LYS A 26 7.78 5.61 15.15
N TYR A 27 7.58 5.17 16.39
CA TYR A 27 8.65 4.62 17.22
C TYR A 27 9.22 3.33 16.62
N PHE A 28 8.37 2.39 16.23
CA PHE A 28 8.81 1.12 15.70
C PHE A 28 9.49 1.27 14.34
N TYR A 29 9.00 2.15 13.47
CA TYR A 29 9.64 2.44 12.18
C TYR A 29 11.02 3.09 12.37
N MET A 30 11.12 4.05 13.30
CA MET A 30 12.41 4.62 13.67
C MET A 30 13.39 3.54 14.14
N TYR A 31 12.93 2.59 14.95
CA TYR A 31 13.72 1.44 15.35
C TYR A 31 14.16 0.60 14.15
N LEU A 32 13.27 0.30 13.21
CA LEU A 32 13.62 -0.47 12.00
C LEU A 32 14.68 0.24 11.16
N LEU A 33 14.64 1.56 11.08
CA LEU A 33 15.60 2.37 10.31
C LEU A 33 16.99 2.45 10.98
N THR A 34 17.08 2.32 12.32
CA THR A 34 18.26 2.68 13.09
C THR A 34 18.87 1.56 13.94
N ASN A 35 18.23 0.38 14.00
CA ASN A 35 18.72 -0.72 14.84
C ASN A 35 20.11 -1.21 14.39
N PRO A 36 20.86 -1.90 15.29
CA PRO A 36 22.24 -2.32 15.01
C PRO A 36 22.41 -3.29 13.83
N GLN A 37 21.34 -3.98 13.40
CA GLN A 37 21.39 -4.90 12.27
C GLN A 37 21.25 -4.21 10.91
N THR A 38 20.80 -2.94 10.89
CA THR A 38 20.65 -2.17 9.66
C THR A 38 21.97 -2.08 8.90
N ASN A 39 21.90 -2.25 7.59
CA ASN A 39 23.08 -2.19 6.72
C ASN A 39 22.85 -1.23 5.55
N ILE A 40 23.83 -1.13 4.65
CA ILE A 40 23.78 -0.20 3.53
C ILE A 40 22.67 -0.51 2.52
N CYS A 41 22.26 -1.79 2.35
CA CYS A 41 21.22 -2.15 1.40
C CYS A 41 19.80 -2.07 1.98
N GLY A 42 19.64 -1.85 3.30
CA GLY A 42 18.31 -1.80 3.93
C GLY A 42 17.62 -3.15 4.05
N CYS A 43 18.37 -4.24 3.85
CA CYS A 43 17.90 -5.61 4.03
C CYS A 43 18.76 -6.32 5.06
N TYR A 44 18.15 -6.89 6.10
CA TYR A 44 18.89 -7.52 7.20
C TYR A 44 18.05 -8.57 7.93
N GLU A 45 18.74 -9.53 8.54
CA GLU A 45 18.12 -10.57 9.35
C GLU A 45 17.62 -10.02 10.69
N VAL A 46 16.45 -10.48 11.14
CA VAL A 46 15.83 -10.04 12.39
C VAL A 46 15.72 -11.18 13.39
N ASN A 47 15.87 -10.83 14.67
CA ASN A 47 15.61 -11.69 15.80
C ASN A 47 14.57 -11.03 16.71
N PHE A 48 13.39 -11.63 16.80
CA PHE A 48 12.26 -11.06 17.56
C PHE A 48 12.57 -10.88 19.05
N SER A 49 13.37 -11.79 19.64
CA SER A 49 13.80 -11.64 21.03
C SER A 49 14.73 -10.47 21.25
N GLN A 50 15.58 -10.17 20.26
CA GLN A 50 16.45 -9.00 20.29
C GLN A 50 15.65 -7.71 20.07
N MET A 51 14.74 -7.70 19.11
CA MET A 51 13.83 -6.58 18.88
C MET A 51 13.01 -6.25 20.13
N ALA A 52 12.44 -7.28 20.77
CA ALA A 52 11.69 -7.12 22.00
C ALA A 52 12.52 -6.47 23.12
N ARG A 53 13.78 -6.89 23.30
CA ARG A 53 14.68 -6.27 24.29
C ARG A 53 15.03 -4.82 23.97
N HIS A 54 15.23 -4.50 22.68
CA HIS A 54 15.59 -3.15 22.27
C HIS A 54 14.42 -2.17 22.36
N THR A 55 13.21 -2.63 22.04
CA THR A 55 12.03 -1.76 21.98
C THR A 55 11.22 -1.73 23.27
N GLY A 56 11.40 -2.73 24.15
CA GLY A 56 10.57 -2.93 25.33
C GLY A 56 9.23 -3.63 25.04
N TYR A 57 8.96 -4.01 23.79
CA TYR A 57 7.73 -4.72 23.42
C TYR A 57 7.84 -6.23 23.67
N SER A 58 6.67 -6.89 23.80
CA SER A 58 6.60 -8.36 23.78
C SER A 58 6.91 -8.89 22.37
N LYS A 59 7.29 -10.19 22.27
CA LYS A 59 7.52 -10.82 20.96
C LYS A 59 6.25 -10.81 20.10
N ASP A 60 5.09 -11.02 20.68
CA ASP A 60 3.80 -11.02 19.99
C ASP A 60 3.49 -9.62 19.44
N THR A 61 3.80 -8.58 20.19
CA THR A 61 3.69 -7.20 19.71
C THR A 61 4.63 -6.94 18.55
N ILE A 62 5.87 -7.45 18.59
CA ILE A 62 6.82 -7.32 17.47
C ILE A 62 6.28 -8.00 16.20
N VAL A 63 5.74 -9.22 16.31
CA VAL A 63 5.15 -9.92 15.16
C VAL A 63 4.00 -9.13 14.57
N ARG A 64 3.05 -8.68 15.40
CA ARG A 64 1.91 -7.87 14.97
C ARG A 64 2.34 -6.56 14.31
N LEU A 65 3.36 -5.89 14.84
CA LEU A 65 3.91 -4.66 14.26
C LEU A 65 4.55 -4.93 12.89
N LEU A 66 5.34 -5.99 12.76
CA LEU A 66 5.95 -6.37 11.49
C LEU A 66 4.89 -6.68 10.42
N GLU A 67 3.85 -7.44 10.77
CA GLU A 67 2.72 -7.71 9.87
C GLU A 67 2.02 -6.42 9.44
N ARG A 68 1.76 -5.50 10.38
CA ARG A 68 1.16 -4.20 10.07
C ARG A 68 2.05 -3.39 9.13
N PHE A 69 3.37 -3.38 9.34
CA PHE A 69 4.32 -2.67 8.48
C PHE A 69 4.48 -3.29 7.09
N ASP A 70 4.38 -4.60 6.99
CA ASP A 70 4.42 -5.34 5.71
C ASP A 70 3.10 -5.22 4.94
N LYS A 71 1.96 -5.51 5.59
CA LYS A 71 0.66 -5.66 4.93
C LYS A 71 -0.16 -4.37 4.87
N VAL A 72 -0.17 -3.58 5.93
CA VAL A 72 -1.00 -2.35 6.00
C VAL A 72 -0.22 -1.13 5.53
N HIS A 73 0.93 -0.87 6.15
CA HIS A 73 1.74 0.29 5.78
C HIS A 73 2.53 0.08 4.48
N ASN A 74 2.85 -1.16 4.14
CA ASN A 74 3.64 -1.52 2.96
C ASN A 74 4.93 -0.69 2.80
N VAL A 75 5.66 -0.54 3.91
CA VAL A 75 6.96 0.16 3.94
C VAL A 75 8.15 -0.78 4.17
N ILE A 76 7.86 -2.02 4.52
CA ILE A 76 8.82 -3.12 4.58
C ILE A 76 8.26 -4.35 3.86
N LYS A 77 9.14 -5.32 3.61
CA LYS A 77 8.75 -6.72 3.34
C LYS A 77 9.48 -7.62 4.32
N TYR A 78 8.77 -8.64 4.81
CA TYR A 78 9.33 -9.65 5.72
C TYR A 78 9.27 -11.03 5.07
N ASP A 79 10.40 -11.70 5.05
CA ASP A 79 10.53 -13.09 4.59
C ASP A 79 10.69 -14.01 5.81
N SER A 80 9.66 -14.80 6.12
CA SER A 80 9.64 -15.70 7.28
C SER A 80 10.61 -16.87 7.15
N ASN A 81 10.96 -17.29 5.92
CA ASN A 81 11.87 -18.41 5.67
C ASN A 81 13.31 -18.02 5.97
N THR A 82 13.72 -16.83 5.54
CA THR A 82 15.07 -16.30 5.76
C THR A 82 15.19 -15.44 7.01
N LYS A 83 14.05 -15.06 7.61
CA LYS A 83 13.94 -14.12 8.73
C LYS A 83 14.56 -12.77 8.42
N GLU A 84 14.43 -12.32 7.18
CA GLU A 84 14.96 -11.04 6.73
C GLU A 84 13.84 -10.01 6.57
N ILE A 85 14.18 -8.75 6.86
CA ILE A 85 13.37 -7.58 6.53
C ILE A 85 14.07 -6.84 5.41
N LEU A 86 13.28 -6.38 4.43
CA LEU A 86 13.67 -5.41 3.43
C LEU A 86 12.89 -4.12 3.65
N ILE A 87 13.57 -3.01 3.90
CA ILE A 87 12.96 -1.68 3.99
C ILE A 87 12.77 -1.16 2.55
N LEU A 88 11.51 -0.97 2.16
CA LEU A 88 11.16 -0.47 0.83
C LEU A 88 11.62 0.98 0.66
N ARG A 89 12.02 1.35 -0.55
CA ARG A 89 12.50 2.70 -0.88
C ARG A 89 13.71 3.18 -0.08
N TRP A 90 14.40 2.27 0.64
CA TRP A 90 15.63 2.58 1.39
C TRP A 90 16.64 3.35 0.54
N TYR A 91 16.78 2.99 -0.72
CA TYR A 91 17.71 3.61 -1.68
C TYR A 91 17.49 5.11 -1.86
N LYS A 92 16.25 5.60 -1.81
CA LYS A 92 15.91 7.02 -2.01
C LYS A 92 16.60 7.93 -0.99
N TYR A 93 16.78 7.42 0.22
CA TYR A 93 17.26 8.21 1.37
C TYR A 93 18.68 7.85 1.78
N ASN A 94 19.18 6.68 1.42
CA ASN A 94 20.44 6.14 1.94
C ASN A 94 21.51 5.85 0.88
N TRP A 95 21.14 5.83 -0.41
CA TRP A 95 22.09 5.64 -1.48
C TRP A 95 22.31 6.94 -2.25
N ASN A 96 23.53 7.14 -2.72
CA ASN A 96 23.86 8.12 -3.75
C ASN A 96 24.29 7.39 -5.02
N LYS A 97 24.39 8.13 -6.13
CA LYS A 97 24.78 7.56 -7.44
C LYS A 97 26.30 7.28 -7.55
N SER A 98 27.06 7.41 -6.46
CA SER A 98 28.48 7.13 -6.45
C SER A 98 28.74 5.64 -6.65
N GLU A 99 29.60 5.29 -7.59
CA GLU A 99 29.95 3.89 -7.88
C GLU A 99 30.55 3.18 -6.64
N LYS A 100 31.26 3.90 -5.79
CA LYS A 100 31.76 3.36 -4.52
C LYS A 100 30.62 2.92 -3.58
N VAL A 101 29.54 3.68 -3.51
CA VAL A 101 28.37 3.33 -2.70
C VAL A 101 27.63 2.16 -3.33
N LEU A 102 27.40 2.18 -4.64
CA LEU A 102 26.72 1.09 -5.35
C LEU A 102 27.51 -0.22 -5.27
N ALA A 103 28.84 -0.19 -5.35
CA ALA A 103 29.69 -1.36 -5.14
C ALA A 103 29.56 -1.91 -3.70
N GLY A 104 29.46 -1.02 -2.71
CA GLY A 104 29.22 -1.40 -1.31
C GLY A 104 27.86 -2.04 -1.12
N VAL A 105 26.81 -1.50 -1.75
CA VAL A 105 25.46 -2.07 -1.73
C VAL A 105 25.44 -3.44 -2.40
N LEU A 106 26.06 -3.59 -3.57
CA LEU A 106 26.18 -4.86 -4.29
C LEU A 106 26.89 -5.93 -3.45
N SER A 107 27.98 -5.54 -2.77
CA SER A 107 28.68 -6.44 -1.85
C SER A 107 27.81 -6.87 -0.67
N ALA A 108 26.97 -5.99 -0.13
CA ALA A 108 26.04 -6.32 0.93
C ALA A 108 24.88 -7.17 0.41
N ALA A 109 24.38 -6.90 -0.79
CA ALA A 109 23.29 -7.64 -1.43
C ALA A 109 23.62 -9.14 -1.65
N LYS A 110 24.89 -9.47 -1.89
CA LYS A 110 25.35 -10.86 -2.01
C LYS A 110 25.10 -11.70 -0.74
N ARG A 111 24.94 -11.06 0.42
CA ARG A 111 24.67 -11.73 1.72
C ARG A 111 23.20 -11.89 2.02
N ILE A 112 22.33 -11.30 1.23
CA ILE A 112 20.87 -11.44 1.36
C ILE A 112 20.51 -12.88 1.02
N LYS A 113 19.85 -13.59 1.93
CA LYS A 113 19.43 -14.98 1.79
C LYS A 113 18.19 -15.09 0.90
N SER A 114 17.22 -14.19 1.07
CA SER A 114 16.00 -14.12 0.27
C SER A 114 16.32 -13.73 -1.18
N GLU A 115 16.05 -14.63 -2.12
CA GLU A 115 16.26 -14.37 -3.55
C GLU A 115 15.42 -13.20 -4.05
N LYS A 116 14.19 -13.09 -3.58
CA LYS A 116 13.27 -11.98 -3.91
C LYS A 116 13.87 -10.63 -3.50
N PHE A 117 14.40 -10.54 -2.27
CA PHE A 117 14.99 -9.31 -1.76
C PHE A 117 16.31 -8.98 -2.44
N ARG A 118 17.12 -10.00 -2.70
CA ARG A 118 18.37 -9.83 -3.44
C ARG A 118 18.13 -9.33 -4.87
N LYS A 119 17.14 -9.90 -5.56
CA LYS A 119 16.72 -9.45 -6.89
C LYS A 119 16.28 -7.99 -6.86
N TYR A 120 15.37 -7.64 -5.95
CA TYR A 120 14.89 -6.26 -5.79
C TYR A 120 16.02 -5.24 -5.61
N VAL A 121 17.00 -5.56 -4.75
CA VAL A 121 18.14 -4.67 -4.51
C VAL A 121 19.02 -4.54 -5.77
N ASN A 122 19.25 -5.64 -6.50
CA ASN A 122 20.03 -5.63 -7.74
C ASN A 122 19.33 -4.84 -8.85
N ASP A 123 18.02 -5.02 -9.04
CA ASP A 123 17.22 -4.31 -10.03
C ASP A 123 17.29 -2.78 -9.80
N ILE A 124 17.30 -2.34 -8.53
CA ILE A 124 17.48 -0.93 -8.19
C ILE A 124 18.89 -0.44 -8.57
N ILE A 125 19.93 -1.22 -8.28
CA ILE A 125 21.32 -0.86 -8.64
C ILE A 125 21.44 -0.70 -10.15
N ASP A 126 20.89 -1.63 -10.92
CA ASP A 126 20.92 -1.61 -12.37
C ASP A 126 20.14 -0.43 -12.96
N SER A 127 18.99 -0.10 -12.39
CA SER A 127 18.22 1.11 -12.74
C SER A 127 18.99 2.39 -12.47
N ILE A 128 19.67 2.50 -11.33
CA ILE A 128 20.47 3.68 -11.00
C ILE A 128 21.64 3.83 -11.97
N ARG A 129 22.29 2.73 -12.36
CA ARG A 129 23.40 2.71 -13.30
C ARG A 129 22.99 3.04 -14.72
N SER A 130 21.87 2.49 -15.18
CA SER A 130 21.35 2.72 -16.54
C SER A 130 20.64 4.06 -16.69
N GLY A 131 20.30 4.73 -15.58
CA GLY A 131 19.47 5.94 -15.60
C GLY A 131 18.02 5.69 -15.98
N THR A 132 17.60 4.43 -16.01
CA THR A 132 16.21 4.03 -16.31
C THR A 132 15.31 4.38 -15.13
N PRO A 133 14.12 4.96 -15.32
CA PRO A 133 13.19 5.19 -14.23
C PRO A 133 12.88 3.86 -13.52
N LEU A 134 13.04 3.84 -12.20
CA LEU A 134 12.56 2.72 -11.40
C LEU A 134 11.03 2.65 -11.58
N LEU A 135 10.56 1.66 -12.29
CA LEU A 135 9.18 1.22 -12.16
C LEU A 135 8.99 0.87 -10.67
N ASP A 136 7.90 1.31 -10.05
CA ASP A 136 7.58 0.91 -8.68
C ASP A 136 7.46 -0.63 -8.69
N HIS A 137 8.58 -1.30 -8.45
CA HIS A 137 8.62 -2.74 -8.35
C HIS A 137 7.94 -3.10 -7.03
N ASN A 138 6.65 -3.37 -7.11
CA ASN A 138 6.02 -4.25 -6.15
C ASN A 138 6.81 -5.56 -6.22
N ILE A 139 7.32 -6.01 -5.09
CA ILE A 139 7.88 -7.37 -4.99
C ILE A 139 6.68 -8.28 -5.16
N GLU A 140 6.42 -8.71 -6.41
CA GLU A 140 5.43 -9.73 -6.68
C GLU A 140 5.87 -10.99 -5.94
N GLU A 141 4.99 -11.50 -5.12
CA GLU A 141 5.13 -12.82 -4.54
C GLU A 141 5.06 -13.82 -5.70
N THR A 142 6.24 -14.20 -6.25
CA THR A 142 6.32 -15.43 -7.04
C THR A 142 6.07 -16.57 -6.06
N SER A 143 4.88 -17.10 -6.12
CA SER A 143 4.42 -18.24 -5.34
C SER A 143 5.21 -19.49 -5.72
N ASP A 144 6.20 -19.84 -4.89
CA ASP A 144 6.72 -21.20 -4.79
C ASP A 144 6.79 -21.58 -3.32
N THR A 145 5.64 -21.91 -2.77
CA THR A 145 5.45 -22.84 -1.63
C THR A 145 3.97 -23.17 -1.55
N ASN A 146 3.69 -24.48 -1.56
CA ASN A 146 2.39 -25.08 -1.26
C ASN A 146 1.92 -24.73 0.16
N LEU A 147 1.23 -23.61 0.31
CA LEU A 147 0.31 -23.28 1.39
C LEU A 147 -0.98 -22.84 0.73
N PRO A 148 -2.16 -23.15 1.28
CA PRO A 148 -3.42 -22.93 0.57
C PRO A 148 -3.55 -21.48 0.15
N ASP A 149 -3.69 -21.28 -1.15
CA ASP A 149 -3.97 -20.01 -1.80
C ASP A 149 -5.02 -19.22 -1.01
N ASN A 150 -4.65 -18.04 -0.52
CA ASN A 150 -5.62 -17.05 -0.16
C ASN A 150 -6.29 -16.55 -1.45
N ALA A 151 -7.33 -17.28 -1.88
CA ALA A 151 -8.23 -16.90 -2.96
C ALA A 151 -8.76 -15.45 -2.78
N ASN A 152 -8.84 -14.99 -1.54
CA ASN A 152 -9.34 -13.68 -1.15
C ASN A 152 -8.51 -12.48 -1.66
N GLU A 153 -7.19 -12.59 -1.85
CA GLU A 153 -6.40 -11.41 -2.31
C GLU A 153 -6.52 -11.15 -3.82
N LYS A 154 -6.62 -12.19 -4.63
CA LYS A 154 -6.88 -12.05 -6.08
C LYS A 154 -8.32 -11.56 -6.31
N GLU A 155 -9.26 -12.08 -5.55
CA GLU A 155 -10.67 -11.69 -5.58
C GLU A 155 -10.84 -10.23 -5.15
N ASN A 156 -10.20 -9.79 -4.07
CA ASN A 156 -10.24 -8.41 -3.61
C ASN A 156 -9.62 -7.41 -4.61
N ASN A 157 -8.51 -7.73 -5.27
CA ASN A 157 -7.94 -6.86 -6.31
C ASN A 157 -8.87 -6.71 -7.52
N THR A 158 -9.60 -7.75 -7.87
CA THR A 158 -10.63 -7.70 -8.93
C THR A 158 -11.78 -6.80 -8.50
N VAL A 159 -12.25 -6.91 -7.24
CA VAL A 159 -13.30 -6.05 -6.69
C VAL A 159 -12.87 -4.58 -6.68
N TYR A 160 -11.64 -4.25 -6.26
CA TYR A 160 -11.14 -2.87 -6.27
C TYR A 160 -11.15 -2.27 -7.69
N MET A 161 -10.70 -3.05 -8.68
CA MET A 161 -10.70 -2.65 -10.08
C MET A 161 -12.14 -2.40 -10.57
N ASN A 162 -13.02 -3.37 -10.36
CA ASN A 162 -14.41 -3.29 -10.81
C ASN A 162 -15.15 -2.10 -10.21
N VAL A 163 -15.03 -1.88 -8.90
CA VAL A 163 -15.68 -0.77 -8.18
C VAL A 163 -15.21 0.59 -8.72
N ILE A 164 -13.90 0.75 -8.93
CA ILE A 164 -13.35 2.03 -9.41
C ILE A 164 -13.65 2.24 -10.90
N ASP A 165 -13.61 1.19 -11.71
CA ASP A 165 -14.01 1.28 -13.12
C ASP A 165 -15.49 1.64 -13.26
N TYR A 166 -16.34 1.08 -12.40
CA TYR A 166 -17.76 1.46 -12.35
C TYR A 166 -17.96 2.94 -11.97
N LEU A 167 -17.27 3.40 -10.92
CA LEU A 167 -17.28 4.82 -10.52
C LEU A 167 -16.82 5.73 -11.67
N ASN A 168 -15.71 5.38 -12.31
CA ASN A 168 -15.15 6.16 -13.42
C ASN A 168 -16.12 6.24 -14.61
N LYS A 169 -16.74 5.13 -14.98
CA LYS A 169 -17.74 5.10 -16.05
C LYS A 169 -18.99 5.89 -15.69
N ARG A 170 -19.46 5.76 -14.45
CA ARG A 170 -20.73 6.38 -14.00
C ARG A 170 -20.63 7.88 -13.81
N CYS A 171 -19.47 8.37 -13.34
CA CYS A 171 -19.24 9.78 -13.01
C CYS A 171 -18.29 10.49 -13.98
N ASN A 172 -17.85 9.83 -15.07
CA ASN A 172 -16.87 10.36 -16.03
C ASN A 172 -15.56 10.84 -15.35
N THR A 173 -15.06 10.06 -14.38
CA THR A 173 -13.83 10.34 -13.63
C THR A 173 -12.68 9.43 -14.06
N LYS A 174 -11.48 9.62 -13.50
CA LYS A 174 -10.28 8.84 -13.83
C LYS A 174 -9.52 8.42 -12.58
N TYR A 175 -10.23 7.95 -11.56
CA TYR A 175 -9.60 7.44 -10.34
C TYR A 175 -8.85 6.14 -10.62
N ARG A 176 -7.79 5.89 -9.85
CA ARG A 176 -6.99 4.67 -9.96
C ARG A 176 -7.35 3.72 -8.82
N TYR A 177 -7.67 2.47 -9.14
CA TYR A 177 -7.98 1.43 -8.16
C TYR A 177 -6.78 1.00 -7.32
N ASN A 178 -5.55 1.14 -7.87
CA ASN A 178 -4.32 0.64 -7.27
C ASN A 178 -3.65 1.62 -6.28
N THR A 179 -4.24 2.79 -6.03
CA THR A 179 -3.73 3.70 -4.99
C THR A 179 -4.04 3.15 -3.60
N GLN A 180 -3.10 3.32 -2.68
CA GLN A 180 -3.24 2.83 -1.31
C GLN A 180 -4.49 3.41 -0.61
N ALA A 181 -4.77 4.70 -0.81
CA ALA A 181 -5.94 5.37 -0.24
C ALA A 181 -7.24 4.73 -0.74
N THR A 182 -7.36 4.49 -2.06
CA THR A 182 -8.55 3.85 -2.65
C THR A 182 -8.72 2.43 -2.13
N LYS A 183 -7.65 1.63 -2.15
CA LYS A 183 -7.68 0.25 -1.63
C LYS A 183 -8.10 0.20 -0.17
N ARG A 184 -7.57 1.08 0.68
CA ARG A 184 -7.90 1.14 2.11
C ARG A 184 -9.40 1.35 2.34
N HIS A 185 -10.01 2.28 1.61
CA HIS A 185 -11.45 2.58 1.78
C HIS A 185 -12.33 1.42 1.34
N ILE A 186 -12.04 0.80 0.19
CA ILE A 186 -12.82 -0.33 -0.30
C ILE A 186 -12.59 -1.56 0.59
N HIS A 187 -11.34 -1.85 0.96
CA HIS A 187 -10.99 -2.99 1.81
C HIS A 187 -11.68 -2.93 3.18
N ALA A 188 -11.70 -1.75 3.83
CA ALA A 188 -12.38 -1.59 5.11
C ALA A 188 -13.88 -1.95 5.02
N ARG A 189 -14.53 -1.61 3.92
CA ARG A 189 -15.95 -1.96 3.72
C ARG A 189 -16.14 -3.45 3.44
N ILE A 190 -15.23 -4.09 2.70
CA ILE A 190 -15.24 -5.54 2.49
C ILE A 190 -15.06 -6.27 3.83
N GLU A 191 -14.15 -5.82 4.69
CA GLU A 191 -13.96 -6.38 6.04
C GLU A 191 -15.18 -6.16 6.95
N ASP A 192 -15.92 -5.06 6.77
CA ASP A 192 -17.20 -4.83 7.44
C ASP A 192 -18.32 -5.75 6.89
N GLY A 193 -18.04 -6.56 5.86
CA GLY A 193 -18.97 -7.56 5.30
C GLY A 193 -19.79 -7.07 4.11
N TYR A 194 -19.53 -5.87 3.59
CA TYR A 194 -20.22 -5.36 2.38
C TYR A 194 -19.71 -6.05 1.11
N LYS A 195 -20.62 -6.25 0.16
CA LYS A 195 -20.35 -6.89 -1.13
C LYS A 195 -20.08 -5.87 -2.23
N GLU A 196 -19.51 -6.32 -3.33
CA GLU A 196 -19.23 -5.48 -4.51
C GLU A 196 -20.49 -4.75 -5.02
N SER A 197 -21.66 -5.40 -4.97
CA SER A 197 -22.95 -4.80 -5.32
C SER A 197 -23.31 -3.56 -4.50
N ASP A 198 -22.92 -3.54 -3.23
CA ASP A 198 -23.25 -2.46 -2.31
C ASP A 198 -22.49 -1.16 -2.67
N PHE A 199 -21.26 -1.31 -3.19
CA PHE A 199 -20.49 -0.19 -3.72
C PHE A 199 -21.15 0.41 -4.97
N TYR A 200 -21.65 -0.44 -5.87
CA TYR A 200 -22.37 0.04 -7.06
C TYR A 200 -23.62 0.79 -6.69
N GLU A 201 -24.37 0.29 -5.70
CA GLU A 201 -25.57 0.96 -5.20
C GLU A 201 -25.27 2.33 -4.60
N VAL A 202 -24.20 2.46 -3.80
CA VAL A 202 -23.76 3.75 -3.26
C VAL A 202 -23.35 4.70 -4.37
N ILE A 203 -22.58 4.22 -5.36
CA ILE A 203 -22.17 5.02 -6.52
C ILE A 203 -23.41 5.53 -7.27
N ASP A 204 -24.38 4.67 -7.57
CA ASP A 204 -25.57 5.05 -8.32
C ASP A 204 -26.45 6.04 -7.58
N LYS A 205 -26.67 5.83 -6.27
CA LYS A 205 -27.41 6.75 -5.42
C LYS A 205 -26.78 8.14 -5.42
N LYS A 206 -25.46 8.19 -5.18
CA LYS A 206 -24.75 9.48 -5.08
C LYS A 206 -24.48 10.13 -6.43
N ALA A 207 -24.27 9.37 -7.48
CA ALA A 207 -24.19 9.91 -8.83
C ALA A 207 -25.55 10.53 -9.24
N GLY A 208 -26.66 9.84 -8.96
CA GLY A 208 -27.99 10.37 -9.25
C GLY A 208 -28.34 11.64 -8.47
N GLU A 209 -27.78 11.82 -7.27
CA GLU A 209 -28.02 12.98 -6.42
C GLU A 209 -27.06 14.16 -6.70
N TRP A 210 -25.79 13.88 -6.99
CA TRP A 210 -24.72 14.88 -6.99
C TRP A 210 -24.22 15.28 -8.38
N LEU A 211 -24.38 14.44 -9.43
CA LEU A 211 -23.97 14.82 -10.78
C LEU A 211 -24.71 16.07 -11.25
N GLY A 212 -23.96 17.02 -11.80
CA GLY A 212 -24.49 18.31 -12.26
C GLY A 212 -24.84 19.29 -11.14
N THR A 213 -24.44 19.02 -9.89
CA THR A 213 -24.60 19.93 -8.74
C THR A 213 -23.24 20.32 -8.15
N ASP A 214 -23.23 21.29 -7.22
CA ASP A 214 -22.02 21.68 -6.48
C ASP A 214 -21.41 20.54 -5.66
N MET A 215 -22.16 19.45 -5.46
CA MET A 215 -21.72 18.26 -4.75
C MET A 215 -20.96 17.27 -5.62
N GLU A 216 -20.91 17.45 -6.94
CA GLU A 216 -20.22 16.57 -7.88
C GLU A 216 -18.74 16.36 -7.52
N LYS A 217 -18.07 17.37 -6.99
CA LYS A 217 -16.69 17.31 -6.50
C LYS A 217 -16.44 16.27 -5.39
N TYR A 218 -17.51 15.78 -4.76
CA TYR A 218 -17.44 14.75 -3.71
C TYR A 218 -17.70 13.32 -4.23
N LEU A 219 -17.93 13.15 -5.54
CA LEU A 219 -17.99 11.83 -6.19
C LEU A 219 -16.57 11.24 -6.33
N ARG A 220 -15.99 10.86 -5.20
CA ARG A 220 -14.63 10.33 -5.08
C ARG A 220 -14.57 9.18 -4.08
N PRO A 221 -13.62 8.22 -4.26
CA PRO A 221 -13.52 7.02 -3.42
C PRO A 221 -13.50 7.30 -1.92
N GLU A 222 -12.74 8.28 -1.50
CA GLU A 222 -12.59 8.70 -0.10
C GLU A 222 -13.91 9.14 0.53
N THR A 223 -14.77 9.83 -0.21
CA THR A 223 -16.06 10.29 0.28
C THR A 223 -17.11 9.19 0.22
N LEU A 224 -17.17 8.46 -0.90
CA LEU A 224 -18.19 7.46 -1.14
C LEU A 224 -17.99 6.22 -0.27
N PHE A 225 -16.75 5.77 -0.09
CA PHE A 225 -16.40 4.53 0.62
C PHE A 225 -15.80 4.77 2.00
N GLY A 226 -15.83 6.03 2.48
CA GLY A 226 -15.41 6.41 3.82
C GLY A 226 -16.42 6.05 4.91
N THR A 227 -16.34 6.71 6.06
CA THR A 227 -17.16 6.45 7.25
C THR A 227 -18.66 6.62 7.05
N LYS A 228 -19.09 7.30 5.98
CA LYS A 228 -20.51 7.53 5.66
C LYS A 228 -21.11 6.49 4.70
N PHE A 229 -20.35 5.44 4.34
CA PHE A 229 -20.74 4.43 3.36
C PHE A 229 -22.11 3.81 3.68
N GLU A 230 -22.28 3.34 4.91
CA GLU A 230 -23.53 2.73 5.40
C GLU A 230 -24.71 3.69 5.30
N ASN A 231 -24.52 4.95 5.65
CA ASN A 231 -25.55 5.97 5.53
C ASN A 231 -25.98 6.20 4.07
N TYR A 232 -25.03 6.18 3.15
CA TYR A 232 -25.31 6.32 1.71
C TYR A 232 -26.01 5.09 1.15
N LEU A 233 -25.61 3.90 1.59
CA LEU A 233 -26.22 2.64 1.18
C LEU A 233 -27.68 2.56 1.63
N ASN A 234 -27.99 2.97 2.86
CA ASN A 234 -29.33 2.91 3.44
C ASN A 234 -30.20 4.15 3.09
N GLN A 235 -29.68 5.11 2.35
CA GLN A 235 -30.44 6.29 1.95
C GLN A 235 -31.53 5.92 0.95
N ASN A 236 -32.77 6.31 1.23
CA ASN A 236 -33.88 6.17 0.29
C ASN A 236 -33.71 7.16 -0.88
N ILE A 237 -33.78 6.67 -2.11
CA ILE A 237 -33.71 7.52 -3.31
C ILE A 237 -35.02 8.30 -3.38
N VAL A 238 -34.99 9.61 -3.17
CA VAL A 238 -36.08 10.49 -3.60
C VAL A 238 -35.79 10.82 -5.08
N PRO A 239 -36.65 10.40 -6.02
CA PRO A 239 -36.38 10.65 -7.44
C PRO A 239 -36.35 12.15 -7.70
N ASN A 240 -35.18 12.67 -8.09
CA ASN A 240 -35.05 14.04 -8.54
C ASN A 240 -35.78 14.15 -9.89
N LYS A 241 -36.86 14.93 -9.98
CA LYS A 241 -37.78 15.05 -11.13
C LYS A 241 -37.14 15.67 -12.39
N ASN A 242 -35.83 15.92 -12.43
CA ASN A 242 -35.16 16.65 -13.51
C ASN A 242 -34.26 15.81 -14.42
N PHE A 243 -34.40 14.48 -14.43
CA PHE A 243 -33.68 13.65 -15.41
C PHE A 243 -34.65 13.14 -16.49
N SER A 244 -34.68 13.78 -17.64
CA SER A 244 -35.27 13.22 -18.86
C SER A 244 -34.46 11.98 -19.27
N LYS A 245 -35.15 10.83 -19.38
CA LYS A 245 -34.62 9.56 -19.89
C LYS A 245 -34.06 9.74 -21.29
N GLY A 246 -32.76 9.79 -21.45
CA GLY A 246 -32.10 9.42 -22.68
C GLY A 246 -32.13 7.88 -22.79
N THR A 247 -33.09 7.34 -23.50
CA THR A 247 -33.12 5.96 -23.91
C THR A 247 -31.96 5.70 -24.85
N ILE A 248 -30.99 4.90 -24.41
CA ILE A 248 -29.98 4.32 -25.32
C ILE A 248 -30.65 3.13 -26.01
N ASP A 249 -30.85 3.29 -27.31
CA ASP A 249 -31.37 2.25 -28.21
C ASP A 249 -30.25 1.22 -28.46
N TRP A 250 -30.42 0.00 -27.97
CA TRP A 250 -29.43 -1.09 -28.04
C TRP A 250 -29.52 -1.91 -29.35
N ASP A 251 -30.42 -1.54 -30.27
CA ASP A 251 -30.67 -2.33 -31.49
C ASP A 251 -29.90 -1.84 -32.73
N ASN A 252 -28.94 -0.92 -32.60
CA ASN A 252 -28.14 -0.44 -33.75
C ASN A 252 -26.67 -0.18 -33.36
N VAL A 253 -25.89 -1.27 -33.08
CA VAL A 253 -24.42 -1.30 -33.28
C VAL A 253 -24.03 -2.71 -33.73
#